data_ca80a38302c31cc76534fbc3b79fe869
#
_entry.id   ca80a38302c31cc76534fbc3b79fe869
#
_cell.length_a   1.000
_cell.length_b   1.000
_cell.length_c   1.000
_cell.angle_alpha   90.00
_cell.angle_beta   90.00
_cell.angle_gamma   90.00
#
_symmetry.space_group_name_H-M   'P 1'
#
loop_
_entity.id
_entity.type
_entity.pdbx_description
1 polymer ?
#
loop_
_entity_poly.entity_id
_entity_poly.type
_entity_poly.pdbx_seq_one_letter_code
_entity_poly.pdbx_strand_id
1 'polypeptide(L)'
;MNLPLIDVVIPCYNTEQTLVRAVESVLQQNNLGHLWLIDDASTDNTFALALQLAAQYPNRISVEQMPKNCGVAMARNWGAMLSAKSAVDFVAFLDADDAYEPGALEVAAVTFHFQTDTSVVRLALKPINLAQRYAEHPNFDQAWQYMRMTCGGNIVFNKAFFFACGGFPTHQLFRELGGEDGALGIATTKTAKVATLFEDVGVLHFCREGMHAERLLDGLLFGKQDPAITAEKMAEAEQVTSTICRRIEALKCGLNSAEIGIRPLVVERTE
;
A
#
# COMPACT_ATOMS: atom_id res chain seq x y z
N MET A 1 1.05 -25.99 8.96
CA MET A 1 1.74 -25.37 7.81
C MET A 1 2.34 -24.07 8.31
N ASN A 2 3.64 -23.82 8.11
CA ASN A 2 4.26 -22.58 8.57
C ASN A 2 4.17 -21.55 7.43
N LEU A 3 3.16 -20.70 7.47
CA LEU A 3 3.01 -19.60 6.52
C LEU A 3 4.04 -18.50 6.80
N PRO A 4 4.50 -17.75 5.79
CA PRO A 4 5.44 -16.69 6.00
C PRO A 4 4.85 -15.55 6.85
N LEU A 5 5.71 -14.87 7.59
CA LEU A 5 5.37 -13.64 8.29
C LEU A 5 5.48 -12.45 7.33
N ILE A 6 4.75 -11.39 7.64
CA ILE A 6 4.71 -10.15 6.86
C ILE A 6 4.93 -8.98 7.83
N ASP A 7 5.95 -8.16 7.58
CA ASP A 7 6.11 -6.90 8.28
C ASP A 7 5.12 -5.86 7.73
N VAL A 8 4.61 -5.00 8.59
CA VAL A 8 3.68 -3.94 8.20
C VAL A 8 4.30 -2.58 8.48
N VAL A 9 4.15 -1.66 7.53
CA VAL A 9 4.55 -0.25 7.66
C VAL A 9 3.31 0.63 7.63
N ILE A 10 3.12 1.45 8.65
CA ILE A 10 2.10 2.49 8.70
C ILE A 10 2.78 3.85 8.68
N PRO A 11 2.70 4.62 7.58
CA PRO A 11 3.12 6.01 7.55
C PRO A 11 2.10 6.85 8.31
N CYS A 12 2.56 7.68 9.24
CA CYS A 12 1.71 8.50 10.10
C CYS A 12 2.02 9.99 9.90
N TYR A 13 0.99 10.80 9.66
CA TYR A 13 1.10 12.25 9.67
C TYR A 13 -0.24 12.87 10.08
N ASN A 14 -0.30 13.45 11.29
CA ASN A 14 -1.50 14.05 11.88
C ASN A 14 -2.70 13.08 11.86
N THR A 15 -2.52 11.90 12.44
CA THR A 15 -3.48 10.77 12.43
C THR A 15 -3.91 10.35 13.83
N GLU A 16 -3.82 11.25 14.83
CA GLU A 16 -4.13 10.93 16.23
C GLU A 16 -5.53 10.31 16.44
N GLN A 17 -6.49 10.62 15.57
CA GLN A 17 -7.87 10.12 15.68
C GLN A 17 -8.06 8.70 15.09
N THR A 18 -7.17 8.26 14.21
CA THR A 18 -7.37 7.01 13.44
C THR A 18 -6.31 5.95 13.72
N LEU A 19 -5.12 6.37 14.17
CA LEU A 19 -3.95 5.51 14.35
C LEU A 19 -4.23 4.27 15.21
N VAL A 20 -4.98 4.40 16.31
CA VAL A 20 -5.30 3.28 17.21
C VAL A 20 -6.02 2.17 16.44
N ARG A 21 -7.05 2.52 15.66
CA ARG A 21 -7.81 1.56 14.84
C ARG A 21 -6.90 0.83 13.85
N ALA A 22 -6.05 1.56 13.14
CA ALA A 22 -5.11 0.98 12.19
C ALA A 22 -4.17 -0.02 12.89
N VAL A 23 -3.53 0.39 13.99
CA VAL A 23 -2.62 -0.44 14.77
C VAL A 23 -3.29 -1.68 15.33
N GLU A 24 -4.47 -1.56 15.94
CA GLU A 24 -5.21 -2.70 16.50
C GLU A 24 -5.57 -3.72 15.41
N SER A 25 -5.97 -3.26 14.22
CA SER A 25 -6.29 -4.13 13.09
C SER A 25 -5.09 -4.95 12.62
N VAL A 26 -3.89 -4.35 12.65
CA VAL A 26 -2.62 -5.04 12.32
C VAL A 26 -2.23 -6.02 13.42
N LEU A 27 -2.35 -5.64 14.69
CA LEU A 27 -1.99 -6.49 15.82
C LEU A 27 -2.86 -7.76 15.93
N GLN A 28 -4.05 -7.76 15.35
CA GLN A 28 -4.96 -8.91 15.28
C GLN A 28 -4.60 -9.91 14.17
N GLN A 29 -3.64 -9.59 13.29
CA GLN A 29 -3.25 -10.48 12.20
C GLN A 29 -2.34 -11.62 12.68
N ASN A 30 -2.66 -12.87 12.31
CA ASN A 30 -1.89 -14.06 12.68
C ASN A 30 -0.50 -14.08 12.04
N ASN A 31 -0.36 -13.56 10.83
CA ASN A 31 0.88 -13.58 10.06
C ASN A 31 1.68 -12.28 10.16
N LEU A 32 1.45 -11.48 11.20
CA LEU A 32 2.25 -10.29 11.48
C LEU A 32 3.66 -10.67 11.93
N GLY A 33 4.68 -10.20 11.22
CA GLY A 33 6.07 -10.23 11.62
C GLY A 33 6.34 -9.11 12.63
N HIS A 34 6.39 -7.88 12.15
CA HIS A 34 6.61 -6.69 12.98
C HIS A 34 5.85 -5.48 12.39
N LEU A 35 5.40 -4.58 13.26
CA LEU A 35 4.74 -3.33 12.88
C LEU A 35 5.69 -2.14 13.04
N TRP A 36 5.88 -1.40 11.95
CA TRP A 36 6.68 -0.18 11.88
C TRP A 36 5.76 1.03 11.75
N LEU A 37 5.72 1.89 12.78
CA LEU A 37 5.03 3.17 12.74
C LEU A 37 6.04 4.27 12.39
N ILE A 38 5.85 4.92 11.26
CA ILE A 38 6.76 5.95 10.77
C ILE A 38 6.05 7.30 10.84
N ASP A 39 6.39 8.07 11.84
CA ASP A 39 5.85 9.41 12.02
C ASP A 39 6.59 10.41 11.13
N ASP A 40 5.89 10.97 10.15
CA ASP A 40 6.42 11.95 9.19
C ASP A 40 6.40 13.38 9.75
N ALA A 41 6.93 13.56 10.97
CA ALA A 41 6.99 14.80 11.73
C ALA A 41 5.59 15.40 11.97
N SER A 42 4.69 14.63 12.56
CA SER A 42 3.35 15.09 12.96
C SER A 42 3.41 16.27 13.92
N THR A 43 2.41 17.13 13.83
CA THR A 43 2.25 18.35 14.67
C THR A 43 1.13 18.21 15.71
N ASP A 44 0.37 17.12 15.65
CA ASP A 44 -0.63 16.69 16.62
C ASP A 44 -0.06 15.66 17.62
N ASN A 45 -0.93 14.93 18.35
CA ASN A 45 -0.49 13.91 19.29
C ASN A 45 -0.11 12.55 18.67
N THR A 46 -0.05 12.43 17.35
CA THR A 46 0.21 11.16 16.64
C THR A 46 1.49 10.48 17.15
N PHE A 47 2.61 11.20 17.23
CA PHE A 47 3.89 10.62 17.68
C PHE A 47 3.85 10.14 19.13
N ALA A 48 3.27 10.95 20.05
CA ALA A 48 3.11 10.55 21.43
C ALA A 48 2.23 9.30 21.57
N LEU A 49 1.14 9.20 20.80
CA LEU A 49 0.26 8.04 20.75
C LEU A 49 1.00 6.81 20.21
N ALA A 50 1.79 6.96 19.14
CA ALA A 50 2.58 5.87 18.57
C ALA A 50 3.58 5.30 19.59
N LEU A 51 4.25 6.16 20.37
CA LEU A 51 5.15 5.74 21.46
C LEU A 51 4.41 4.99 22.58
N GLN A 52 3.20 5.43 22.94
CA GLN A 52 2.37 4.73 23.92
C GLN A 52 1.98 3.33 23.44
N LEU A 53 1.58 3.19 22.19
CA LEU A 53 1.25 1.90 21.57
C LEU A 53 2.49 0.98 21.53
N ALA A 54 3.65 1.50 21.15
CA ALA A 54 4.89 0.71 21.17
C ALA A 54 5.28 0.26 22.59
N ALA A 55 5.07 1.09 23.59
CA ALA A 55 5.33 0.73 25.00
C ALA A 55 4.38 -0.40 25.49
N GLN A 56 3.15 -0.47 24.98
CA GLN A 56 2.22 -1.55 25.28
C GLN A 56 2.59 -2.87 24.57
N TYR A 57 3.22 -2.80 23.40
CA TYR A 57 3.56 -3.95 22.55
C TYR A 57 5.06 -3.92 22.14
N PRO A 58 6.01 -3.94 23.09
CA PRO A 58 7.42 -3.62 22.82
C PRO A 58 8.13 -4.58 21.86
N ASN A 59 7.64 -5.81 21.72
CA ASN A 59 8.20 -6.81 20.81
C ASN A 59 7.47 -6.89 19.46
N ARG A 60 6.44 -6.08 19.26
CA ARG A 60 5.61 -6.13 18.06
C ARG A 60 5.56 -4.81 17.29
N ILE A 61 5.84 -3.70 17.96
CA ILE A 61 5.78 -2.35 17.39
C ILE A 61 7.11 -1.63 17.58
N SER A 62 7.62 -1.04 16.52
CA SER A 62 8.67 -0.04 16.54
C SER A 62 8.18 1.27 15.97
N VAL A 63 8.64 2.38 16.54
CA VAL A 63 8.29 3.73 16.11
C VAL A 63 9.55 4.46 15.71
N GLU A 64 9.49 5.16 14.60
CA GLU A 64 10.52 6.05 14.12
C GLU A 64 9.89 7.40 13.75
N GLN A 65 10.49 8.50 14.18
CA GLN A 65 10.09 9.84 13.80
C GLN A 65 11.06 10.42 12.78
N MET A 66 10.53 10.91 11.68
CA MET A 66 11.33 11.61 10.68
C MET A 66 11.63 13.04 11.15
N PRO A 67 12.82 13.60 10.82
CA PRO A 67 13.22 14.92 11.31
C PRO A 67 12.40 16.09 10.75
N LYS A 68 11.67 15.84 9.67
CA LYS A 68 10.76 16.79 9.02
C LYS A 68 9.74 16.03 8.16
N ASN A 69 8.64 16.67 7.82
CA ASN A 69 7.69 16.10 6.88
C ASN A 69 8.33 15.92 5.49
N CYS A 70 8.44 14.67 5.06
CA CYS A 70 9.04 14.26 3.78
C CYS A 70 8.02 13.64 2.81
N GLY A 71 6.79 13.44 3.25
CA GLY A 71 5.68 12.84 2.48
C GLY A 71 5.58 11.33 2.61
N VAL A 72 4.39 10.81 2.33
CA VAL A 72 3.99 9.42 2.54
C VAL A 72 4.91 8.40 1.84
N ALA A 73 5.36 8.69 0.61
CA ALA A 73 6.30 7.84 -0.12
C ALA A 73 7.62 7.63 0.65
N MET A 74 8.17 8.71 1.21
CA MET A 74 9.41 8.65 1.96
C MET A 74 9.22 7.89 3.28
N ALA A 75 8.12 8.13 3.98
CA ALA A 75 7.81 7.42 5.22
C ALA A 75 7.62 5.91 4.97
N ARG A 76 6.90 5.50 3.92
CA ARG A 76 6.77 4.09 3.52
C ARG A 76 8.13 3.47 3.18
N ASN A 77 8.95 4.16 2.38
CA ASN A 77 10.29 3.69 2.01
C ASN A 77 11.20 3.52 3.23
N TRP A 78 11.16 4.49 4.14
CA TRP A 78 11.95 4.43 5.38
C TRP A 78 11.54 3.25 6.25
N GLY A 79 10.25 3.03 6.46
CA GLY A 79 9.72 1.87 7.19
C GLY A 79 10.12 0.54 6.54
N ALA A 80 10.06 0.44 5.21
CA ALA A 80 10.53 -0.73 4.50
C ALA A 80 12.03 -0.98 4.67
N MET A 81 12.86 0.08 4.69
CA MET A 81 14.30 -0.04 4.96
C MET A 81 14.59 -0.53 6.39
N LEU A 82 13.85 -0.05 7.38
CA LEU A 82 13.97 -0.54 8.75
C LEU A 82 13.55 -2.02 8.84
N SER A 83 12.45 -2.38 8.19
CA SER A 83 11.95 -3.75 8.07
C SER A 83 12.95 -4.70 7.38
N ALA A 84 13.84 -4.19 6.51
CA ALA A 84 14.88 -5.02 5.89
C ALA A 84 15.91 -5.59 6.88
N LYS A 85 15.95 -5.07 8.12
CA LYS A 85 16.78 -5.62 9.20
C LYS A 85 16.18 -6.88 9.85
N SER A 86 14.90 -7.15 9.62
CA SER A 86 14.23 -8.38 10.08
C SER A 86 14.49 -9.54 9.12
N ALA A 87 14.36 -10.77 9.60
CA ALA A 87 14.46 -11.98 8.79
C ALA A 87 13.17 -12.27 7.98
N VAL A 88 12.21 -11.35 7.96
CA VAL A 88 10.94 -11.49 7.24
C VAL A 88 11.12 -11.01 5.80
N ASP A 89 10.67 -11.82 4.83
CA ASP A 89 10.86 -11.57 3.39
C ASP A 89 9.81 -10.65 2.76
N PHE A 90 8.71 -10.37 3.48
CA PHE A 90 7.57 -9.65 2.96
C PHE A 90 7.28 -8.37 3.74
N VAL A 91 6.80 -7.34 3.04
CA VAL A 91 6.39 -6.06 3.62
C VAL A 91 5.04 -5.62 3.04
N ALA A 92 4.13 -5.28 3.92
CA ALA A 92 2.85 -4.68 3.61
C ALA A 92 2.82 -3.20 4.03
N PHE A 93 1.97 -2.43 3.38
CA PHE A 93 1.70 -1.05 3.73
C PHE A 93 0.22 -0.90 4.06
N LEU A 94 -0.07 -0.14 5.11
CA LEU A 94 -1.43 0.23 5.52
C LEU A 94 -1.45 1.72 5.83
N ASP A 95 -2.44 2.44 5.33
CA ASP A 95 -2.59 3.84 5.66
C ASP A 95 -3.14 4.01 7.09
N ALA A 96 -2.69 5.04 7.80
CA ALA A 96 -3.01 5.23 9.23
C ALA A 96 -4.50 5.57 9.51
N ASP A 97 -5.29 5.80 8.46
CA ASP A 97 -6.73 6.02 8.52
C ASP A 97 -7.56 4.81 8.06
N ASP A 98 -6.91 3.70 7.68
CA ASP A 98 -7.53 2.45 7.25
C ASP A 98 -7.43 1.33 8.32
N ALA A 99 -7.95 0.15 8.01
CA ALA A 99 -7.84 -1.02 8.86
C ALA A 99 -7.83 -2.31 8.05
N TYR A 100 -7.11 -3.34 8.52
CA TYR A 100 -7.24 -4.68 7.96
C TYR A 100 -8.49 -5.40 8.49
N GLU A 101 -9.14 -6.16 7.62
CA GLU A 101 -10.07 -7.19 8.06
C GLU A 101 -9.31 -8.36 8.71
N PRO A 102 -9.93 -9.12 9.64
CA PRO A 102 -9.32 -10.33 10.18
C PRO A 102 -8.90 -11.30 9.07
N GLY A 103 -7.64 -11.77 9.11
CA GLY A 103 -7.09 -12.69 8.11
C GLY A 103 -6.52 -12.04 6.85
N ALA A 104 -6.49 -10.71 6.73
CA ALA A 104 -5.98 -10.03 5.55
C ALA A 104 -4.50 -10.38 5.25
N LEU A 105 -3.63 -10.45 6.26
CA LEU A 105 -2.25 -10.87 6.06
C LEU A 105 -2.13 -12.39 5.81
N GLU A 106 -3.07 -13.19 6.33
CA GLU A 106 -3.06 -14.65 6.14
C GLU A 106 -3.28 -15.01 4.66
N VAL A 107 -4.27 -14.39 3.99
CA VAL A 107 -4.51 -14.66 2.56
C VAL A 107 -3.32 -14.24 1.68
N ALA A 108 -2.62 -13.16 2.04
CA ALA A 108 -1.37 -12.78 1.37
C ALA A 108 -0.26 -13.80 1.63
N ALA A 109 -0.09 -14.24 2.88
CA ALA A 109 0.90 -15.24 3.26
C ALA A 109 0.68 -16.59 2.57
N VAL A 110 -0.57 -17.05 2.49
CA VAL A 110 -0.96 -18.24 1.71
C VAL A 110 -0.58 -18.08 0.25
N THR A 111 -0.87 -16.92 -0.34
CA THR A 111 -0.54 -16.64 -1.74
C THR A 111 0.96 -16.74 -1.99
N PHE A 112 1.80 -16.11 -1.19
CA PHE A 112 3.26 -16.19 -1.33
C PHE A 112 3.80 -17.60 -1.07
N HIS A 113 3.17 -18.36 -0.17
CA HIS A 113 3.59 -19.74 0.12
C HIS A 113 3.37 -20.68 -1.07
N PHE A 114 2.22 -20.57 -1.74
CA PHE A 114 1.86 -21.48 -2.85
C PHE A 114 2.23 -20.93 -4.23
N GLN A 115 2.42 -19.62 -4.36
CA GLN A 115 2.78 -18.92 -5.61
C GLN A 115 4.12 -18.20 -5.42
N THR A 116 5.19 -18.99 -5.31
CA THR A 116 6.54 -18.50 -4.94
C THR A 116 7.15 -17.51 -5.94
N ASP A 117 6.65 -17.47 -7.17
CA ASP A 117 7.05 -16.54 -8.23
C ASP A 117 6.24 -15.21 -8.19
N THR A 118 5.31 -15.06 -7.26
CA THR A 118 4.55 -13.82 -7.06
C THR A 118 5.43 -12.77 -6.39
N SER A 119 5.55 -11.61 -7.02
CA SER A 119 6.33 -10.48 -6.49
C SER A 119 5.50 -9.55 -5.62
N VAL A 120 4.21 -9.46 -5.90
CA VAL A 120 3.26 -8.52 -5.27
C VAL A 120 1.91 -9.20 -5.08
N VAL A 121 1.31 -8.97 -3.92
CA VAL A 121 -0.09 -9.28 -3.64
C VAL A 121 -0.86 -7.99 -3.42
N ARG A 122 -2.01 -7.84 -4.07
CA ARG A 122 -2.98 -6.78 -3.79
C ARG A 122 -4.18 -7.36 -3.07
N LEU A 123 -4.40 -6.87 -1.87
CA LEU A 123 -5.55 -7.21 -1.04
C LEU A 123 -6.82 -6.50 -1.54
N ALA A 124 -7.98 -6.99 -1.17
CA ALA A 124 -9.22 -6.26 -1.36
C ALA A 124 -9.13 -4.86 -0.72
N LEU A 125 -9.81 -3.90 -1.32
CA LEU A 125 -9.97 -2.54 -0.81
C LEU A 125 -11.47 -2.26 -0.75
N LYS A 126 -12.05 -2.24 0.45
CA LYS A 126 -13.49 -2.11 0.68
C LYS A 126 -13.82 -0.72 1.18
N PRO A 127 -14.60 0.08 0.43
CA PRO A 127 -14.93 1.44 0.86
C PRO A 127 -15.88 1.42 2.05
N ILE A 128 -15.55 2.17 3.09
CA ILE A 128 -16.39 2.41 4.27
C ILE A 128 -16.76 3.89 4.30
N ASN A 129 -18.01 4.20 4.53
CA ASN A 129 -18.55 5.57 4.54
C ASN A 129 -18.35 6.34 3.23
N LEU A 130 -18.32 5.63 2.10
CA LEU A 130 -18.23 6.27 0.79
C LEU A 130 -19.45 7.15 0.53
N ALA A 131 -19.22 8.37 0.02
CA ALA A 131 -20.32 9.28 -0.30
C ALA A 131 -21.26 8.65 -1.34
N GLN A 132 -22.57 8.77 -1.12
CA GLN A 132 -23.64 8.14 -1.90
C GLN A 132 -23.54 8.47 -3.40
N ARG A 133 -23.11 9.70 -3.75
CA ARG A 133 -22.88 10.13 -5.14
C ARG A 133 -21.90 9.24 -5.93
N TYR A 134 -20.95 8.62 -5.24
CA TYR A 134 -20.01 7.66 -5.86
C TYR A 134 -20.58 6.25 -5.85
N ALA A 135 -21.10 5.81 -4.68
CA ALA A 135 -21.59 4.44 -4.49
C ALA A 135 -22.74 4.08 -5.41
N GLU A 136 -23.60 5.04 -5.78
CA GLU A 136 -24.74 4.85 -6.68
C GLU A 136 -24.41 5.11 -8.16
N HIS A 137 -23.17 5.49 -8.48
CA HIS A 137 -22.81 5.75 -9.87
C HIS A 137 -22.69 4.45 -10.68
N PRO A 138 -23.29 4.33 -11.86
CA PRO A 138 -23.34 3.08 -12.64
C PRO A 138 -21.94 2.54 -13.01
N ASN A 139 -20.94 3.38 -13.10
CA ASN A 139 -19.55 2.99 -13.41
C ASN A 139 -18.67 2.90 -12.14
N PHE A 140 -19.25 2.86 -10.93
CA PHE A 140 -18.50 2.84 -9.70
C PHE A 140 -17.53 1.65 -9.63
N ASP A 141 -18.00 0.45 -9.91
CA ASP A 141 -17.17 -0.76 -9.84
C ASP A 141 -15.92 -0.66 -10.73
N GLN A 142 -16.08 -0.09 -11.93
CA GLN A 142 -14.95 0.13 -12.83
C GLN A 142 -13.96 1.16 -12.28
N ALA A 143 -14.44 2.28 -11.73
CA ALA A 143 -13.59 3.29 -11.11
C ALA A 143 -12.89 2.74 -9.86
N TRP A 144 -13.61 1.93 -9.04
CA TRP A 144 -13.03 1.31 -7.85
C TRP A 144 -11.95 0.29 -8.17
N GLN A 145 -12.02 -0.37 -9.33
CA GLN A 145 -10.93 -1.23 -9.81
C GLN A 145 -9.61 -0.46 -9.98
N TYR A 146 -9.64 0.79 -10.45
CA TYR A 146 -8.43 1.62 -10.49
C TYR A 146 -7.89 1.88 -9.09
N MET A 147 -8.77 2.18 -8.13
CA MET A 147 -8.38 2.34 -6.71
C MET A 147 -7.70 1.08 -6.18
N ARG A 148 -8.31 -0.09 -6.35
CA ARG A 148 -7.74 -1.38 -5.92
C ARG A 148 -6.36 -1.65 -6.50
N MET A 149 -6.10 -1.21 -7.73
CA MET A 149 -4.84 -1.45 -8.44
C MET A 149 -3.76 -0.39 -8.15
N THR A 150 -4.14 0.79 -7.65
CA THR A 150 -3.22 1.91 -7.48
C THR A 150 -2.99 2.31 -6.03
N CYS A 151 -3.89 2.00 -5.10
CA CYS A 151 -3.73 2.35 -3.69
C CYS A 151 -2.46 1.73 -3.07
N GLY A 152 -1.72 2.51 -2.29
CA GLY A 152 -0.53 2.06 -1.58
C GLY A 152 -0.84 1.27 -0.30
N GLY A 153 -2.05 1.44 0.27
CA GLY A 153 -2.45 0.84 1.54
C GLY A 153 -2.91 -0.63 1.45
N ASN A 154 -3.16 -1.17 0.24
CA ASN A 154 -3.62 -2.54 0.05
C ASN A 154 -2.59 -3.46 -0.62
N ILE A 155 -1.31 -3.14 -0.53
CA ILE A 155 -0.26 -3.82 -1.26
C ILE A 155 0.73 -4.53 -0.34
N VAL A 156 1.07 -5.77 -0.68
CA VAL A 156 2.11 -6.56 -0.01
C VAL A 156 3.17 -6.94 -1.03
N PHE A 157 4.42 -6.66 -0.70
CA PHE A 157 5.57 -6.94 -1.55
C PHE A 157 6.46 -8.06 -0.99
N ASN A 158 7.07 -8.84 -1.90
CA ASN A 158 8.37 -9.39 -1.61
C ASN A 158 9.36 -8.24 -1.43
N LYS A 159 10.08 -8.18 -0.30
CA LYS A 159 10.99 -7.06 0.03
C LYS A 159 12.10 -6.88 -0.99
N ALA A 160 12.71 -7.98 -1.45
CA ALA A 160 13.77 -7.91 -2.45
C ALA A 160 13.25 -7.25 -3.74
N PHE A 161 12.03 -7.62 -4.17
CA PHE A 161 11.41 -7.02 -5.34
C PHE A 161 11.05 -5.54 -5.09
N PHE A 162 10.53 -5.18 -3.91
CA PHE A 162 10.24 -3.78 -3.55
C PHE A 162 11.50 -2.89 -3.68
N PHE A 163 12.62 -3.36 -3.15
CA PHE A 163 13.89 -2.62 -3.26
C PHE A 163 14.44 -2.60 -4.68
N ALA A 164 14.24 -3.68 -5.45
CA ALA A 164 14.59 -3.72 -6.86
C ALA A 164 13.81 -2.68 -7.69
N CYS A 165 12.54 -2.42 -7.35
CA CYS A 165 11.76 -1.33 -7.95
C CYS A 165 12.32 0.06 -7.58
N GLY A 166 13.04 0.18 -6.47
CA GLY A 166 13.51 1.43 -5.88
C GLY A 166 12.54 2.04 -4.88
N GLY A 167 11.54 1.28 -4.43
CA GLY A 167 10.49 1.73 -3.52
C GLY A 167 9.44 2.62 -4.19
N PHE A 168 8.65 3.32 -3.37
CA PHE A 168 7.72 4.35 -3.85
C PHE A 168 8.52 5.55 -4.40
N PRO A 169 8.15 6.09 -5.55
CA PRO A 169 8.85 7.25 -6.12
C PRO A 169 8.64 8.49 -5.25
N THR A 170 9.74 9.21 -4.97
CA THR A 170 9.79 10.38 -4.07
C THR A 170 9.95 11.70 -4.82
N HIS A 171 9.59 11.74 -6.11
CA HIS A 171 9.66 12.94 -6.92
C HIS A 171 8.73 14.04 -6.39
N GLN A 172 9.14 15.29 -6.53
CA GLN A 172 8.38 16.46 -6.06
C GLN A 172 6.95 16.48 -6.62
N LEU A 173 6.77 16.06 -7.87
CA LEU A 173 5.47 15.90 -8.51
C LEU A 173 4.46 15.12 -7.65
N PHE A 174 4.87 13.97 -7.13
CA PHE A 174 3.98 13.11 -6.33
C PHE A 174 3.75 13.67 -4.92
N ARG A 175 4.72 14.41 -4.39
CA ARG A 175 4.53 15.11 -3.12
C ARG A 175 3.44 16.20 -3.23
N GLU A 176 3.32 16.85 -4.37
CA GLU A 176 2.32 17.90 -4.64
C GLU A 176 0.96 17.32 -5.03
N LEU A 177 0.94 16.30 -5.85
CA LEU A 177 -0.28 15.78 -6.49
C LEU A 177 -0.73 14.41 -5.98
N GLY A 178 0.13 13.68 -5.25
CA GLY A 178 -0.08 12.26 -4.98
C GLY A 178 0.16 11.38 -6.23
N GLY A 179 -0.12 10.09 -6.13
CA GLY A 179 -0.02 9.14 -7.23
C GLY A 179 1.31 8.38 -7.31
N GLU A 180 2.17 8.49 -6.30
CA GLU A 180 3.39 7.69 -6.15
C GLU A 180 3.10 6.19 -6.11
N ASP A 181 2.00 5.85 -5.45
CA ASP A 181 1.49 4.48 -5.36
C ASP A 181 0.92 3.99 -6.70
N GLY A 182 0.23 4.86 -7.42
CA GLY A 182 -0.23 4.61 -8.78
C GLY A 182 0.93 4.33 -9.74
N ALA A 183 1.98 5.16 -9.72
CA ALA A 183 3.15 5.00 -10.58
C ALA A 183 3.86 3.66 -10.31
N LEU A 184 4.08 3.29 -9.02
CA LEU A 184 4.66 2.01 -8.64
C LEU A 184 3.71 0.85 -8.99
N GLY A 185 2.40 0.99 -8.74
CA GLY A 185 1.41 -0.01 -9.02
C GLY A 185 1.32 -0.35 -10.51
N ILE A 186 1.28 0.65 -11.38
CA ILE A 186 1.28 0.47 -12.84
C ILE A 186 2.56 -0.20 -13.29
N ALA A 187 3.73 0.24 -12.79
CA ALA A 187 5.01 -0.34 -13.16
C ALA A 187 5.10 -1.83 -12.78
N THR A 188 4.69 -2.20 -11.57
CA THR A 188 4.70 -3.59 -11.10
C THR A 188 3.76 -4.48 -11.92
N THR A 189 2.55 -3.99 -12.24
CA THR A 189 1.59 -4.71 -13.08
C THR A 189 2.12 -4.98 -14.49
N LYS A 190 2.91 -4.06 -15.05
CA LYS A 190 3.51 -4.21 -16.39
C LYS A 190 4.73 -5.12 -16.41
N THR A 191 5.38 -5.31 -15.27
CA THR A 191 6.73 -5.90 -15.26
C THR A 191 6.89 -7.11 -14.35
N ALA A 192 5.92 -7.46 -13.52
CA ALA A 192 6.02 -8.55 -12.57
C ALA A 192 4.71 -9.34 -12.47
N LYS A 193 4.76 -10.47 -11.76
CA LYS A 193 3.58 -11.24 -11.42
C LYS A 193 2.95 -10.62 -10.17
N VAL A 194 1.73 -10.12 -10.35
CA VAL A 194 0.90 -9.50 -9.31
C VAL A 194 -0.33 -10.38 -9.08
N ALA A 195 -0.48 -10.91 -7.88
CA ALA A 195 -1.71 -11.58 -7.48
C ALA A 195 -2.72 -10.57 -6.95
N THR A 196 -3.99 -10.74 -7.27
CA THR A 196 -5.09 -9.91 -6.77
C THR A 196 -6.08 -10.77 -5.99
N LEU A 197 -6.38 -10.37 -4.75
CA LEU A 197 -7.30 -11.05 -3.83
C LEU A 197 -8.53 -10.16 -3.57
N PHE A 198 -9.12 -9.62 -4.65
CA PHE A 198 -10.15 -8.58 -4.53
C PHE A 198 -11.51 -9.06 -4.03
N GLU A 199 -11.74 -10.38 -4.07
CA GLU A 199 -12.97 -11.00 -3.57
C GLU A 199 -12.81 -11.63 -2.18
N ASP A 200 -11.62 -11.48 -1.56
CA ASP A 200 -11.31 -12.01 -0.24
C ASP A 200 -11.34 -10.89 0.84
N VAL A 201 -10.85 -11.21 2.04
CA VAL A 201 -10.63 -10.21 3.10
C VAL A 201 -9.47 -9.29 2.72
N GLY A 202 -9.49 -8.05 3.20
CA GLY A 202 -8.46 -7.09 2.83
C GLY A 202 -8.45 -5.85 3.71
N VAL A 203 -8.51 -4.70 3.08
CA VAL A 203 -8.44 -3.38 3.71
C VAL A 203 -9.81 -2.73 3.73
N LEU A 204 -10.23 -2.27 4.90
CA LEU A 204 -11.35 -1.37 5.09
C LEU A 204 -10.83 0.07 4.88
N HIS A 205 -11.19 0.66 3.75
CA HIS A 205 -10.78 2.02 3.39
C HIS A 205 -11.83 3.04 3.85
N PHE A 206 -11.51 3.79 4.89
CA PHE A 206 -12.44 4.74 5.50
C PHE A 206 -12.47 6.05 4.72
N CYS A 207 -13.48 6.18 3.88
CA CYS A 207 -13.70 7.35 3.04
C CYS A 207 -14.13 8.56 3.87
N ARG A 208 -13.57 9.72 3.55
CA ARG A 208 -13.91 11.02 4.14
C ARG A 208 -13.85 12.10 3.08
N GLU A 209 -14.58 13.17 3.30
CA GLU A 209 -14.57 14.33 2.41
C GLU A 209 -13.15 14.93 2.28
N GLY A 210 -12.75 15.28 1.06
CA GLY A 210 -11.45 15.87 0.77
C GLY A 210 -10.28 14.90 0.67
N MET A 211 -10.52 13.58 0.73
CA MET A 211 -9.44 12.60 0.55
C MET A 211 -8.93 12.56 -0.90
N HIS A 212 -7.69 12.11 -1.09
CA HIS A 212 -7.08 11.99 -2.44
C HIS A 212 -7.88 11.10 -3.39
N ALA A 213 -8.51 10.03 -2.88
CA ALA A 213 -9.36 9.13 -3.65
C ALA A 213 -10.56 9.83 -4.29
N GLU A 214 -11.14 10.87 -3.67
CA GLU A 214 -12.23 11.64 -4.28
C GLU A 214 -11.81 12.30 -5.59
N ARG A 215 -10.58 12.81 -5.68
CA ARG A 215 -10.05 13.42 -6.91
C ARG A 215 -10.03 12.41 -8.06
N LEU A 216 -9.60 11.19 -7.78
CA LEU A 216 -9.59 10.11 -8.77
C LEU A 216 -11.03 9.72 -9.17
N LEU A 217 -11.92 9.53 -8.20
CA LEU A 217 -13.31 9.19 -8.45
C LEU A 217 -14.06 10.32 -9.19
N ASP A 218 -13.83 11.58 -8.81
CA ASP A 218 -14.40 12.73 -9.51
C ASP A 218 -13.94 12.78 -10.98
N GLY A 219 -12.67 12.48 -11.24
CA GLY A 219 -12.14 12.39 -12.60
C GLY A 219 -12.75 11.26 -13.41
N LEU A 220 -12.78 10.06 -12.84
CA LEU A 220 -13.25 8.84 -13.54
C LEU A 220 -14.77 8.80 -13.73
N LEU A 221 -15.55 9.26 -12.74
CA LEU A 221 -17.01 9.13 -12.76
C LEU A 221 -17.71 10.37 -13.32
N PHE A 222 -17.15 11.55 -13.09
CA PHE A 222 -17.81 12.81 -13.45
C PHE A 222 -17.01 13.66 -14.45
N GLY A 223 -15.86 13.15 -14.93
CA GLY A 223 -15.02 13.86 -15.90
C GLY A 223 -14.41 15.17 -15.35
N LYS A 224 -14.37 15.35 -14.03
CA LYS A 224 -13.78 16.52 -13.41
C LYS A 224 -12.26 16.41 -13.45
N GLN A 225 -11.62 17.27 -14.22
CA GLN A 225 -10.16 17.35 -14.24
C GLN A 225 -9.67 18.31 -13.16
N ASP A 226 -8.71 17.87 -12.36
CA ASP A 226 -7.99 18.75 -11.45
C ASP A 226 -7.09 19.68 -12.28
N PRO A 227 -7.28 21.01 -12.21
CA PRO A 227 -6.45 21.97 -12.96
C PRO A 227 -4.95 21.88 -12.65
N ALA A 228 -4.59 21.34 -11.49
CA ALA A 228 -3.20 21.12 -11.11
C ALA A 228 -2.53 19.97 -11.89
N ILE A 229 -3.31 19.07 -12.52
CA ILE A 229 -2.83 17.96 -13.34
C ILE A 229 -2.74 18.39 -14.80
N THR A 230 -1.58 18.93 -15.20
CA THR A 230 -1.32 19.36 -16.58
C THR A 230 -0.79 18.20 -17.42
N ALA A 231 -0.78 18.38 -18.76
CA ALA A 231 -0.22 17.38 -19.68
C ALA A 231 1.27 17.13 -19.43
N GLU A 232 2.03 18.19 -19.07
CA GLU A 232 3.45 18.08 -18.73
C GLU A 232 3.67 17.23 -17.47
N LYS A 233 2.85 17.45 -16.42
CA LYS A 233 2.90 16.66 -15.18
C LYS A 233 2.50 15.21 -15.39
N MET A 234 1.54 14.96 -16.26
CA MET A 234 1.18 13.58 -16.66
C MET A 234 2.34 12.88 -17.39
N ALA A 235 2.99 13.58 -18.32
CA ALA A 235 4.17 13.05 -19.01
C ALA A 235 5.34 12.78 -18.05
N GLU A 236 5.55 13.66 -17.06
CA GLU A 236 6.55 13.41 -16.00
C GLU A 236 6.23 12.17 -15.17
N ALA A 237 4.96 11.97 -14.75
CA ALA A 237 4.54 10.77 -14.02
C ALA A 237 4.73 9.49 -14.85
N GLU A 238 4.43 9.53 -16.14
CA GLU A 238 4.68 8.43 -17.09
C GLU A 238 6.16 8.13 -17.23
N GLN A 239 7.00 9.16 -17.27
CA GLN A 239 8.47 9.02 -17.33
C GLN A 239 9.00 8.31 -16.08
N VAL A 240 8.51 8.65 -14.89
CA VAL A 240 8.88 7.98 -13.64
C VAL A 240 8.45 6.51 -13.68
N THR A 241 7.19 6.24 -14.05
CA THR A 241 6.66 4.88 -14.20
C THR A 241 7.51 4.06 -15.17
N SER A 242 7.86 4.63 -16.33
CA SER A 242 8.72 3.99 -17.35
C SER A 242 10.13 3.72 -16.81
N THR A 243 10.64 4.59 -15.94
CA THR A 243 11.96 4.40 -15.31
C THR A 243 11.93 3.23 -14.33
N ILE A 244 10.86 3.06 -13.56
CA ILE A 244 10.67 1.89 -12.70
C ILE A 244 10.59 0.62 -13.55
N CYS A 245 9.79 0.62 -14.64
CA CYS A 245 9.69 -0.52 -15.55
C CYS A 245 11.07 -0.94 -16.09
N ARG A 246 11.84 0.01 -16.62
CA ARG A 246 13.20 -0.26 -17.15
C ARG A 246 14.13 -0.84 -16.09
N ARG A 247 14.06 -0.38 -14.85
CA ARG A 247 14.83 -0.91 -13.72
C ARG A 247 14.47 -2.36 -13.44
N ILE A 248 13.19 -2.69 -13.38
CA ILE A 248 12.71 -4.06 -13.14
C ILE A 248 13.13 -4.97 -14.31
N GLU A 249 12.94 -4.52 -15.54
CA GLU A 249 13.33 -5.29 -16.74
C GLU A 249 14.82 -5.56 -16.80
N ALA A 250 15.66 -4.61 -16.45
CA ALA A 250 17.11 -4.80 -16.37
C ALA A 250 17.51 -5.87 -15.34
N LEU A 251 16.72 -6.03 -14.27
CA LEU A 251 16.96 -7.04 -13.24
C LEU A 251 16.37 -8.41 -13.58
N LYS A 252 15.41 -8.50 -14.50
CA LYS A 252 14.78 -9.77 -14.91
C LYS A 252 15.77 -10.80 -15.45
N CYS A 253 16.81 -10.37 -16.13
CA CYS A 253 17.87 -11.26 -16.59
C CYS A 253 18.52 -12.06 -15.45
N GLY A 254 18.43 -11.57 -14.21
CA GLY A 254 18.89 -12.24 -12.99
C GLY A 254 17.79 -12.91 -12.16
N LEU A 255 16.51 -12.60 -12.40
CA LEU A 255 15.39 -13.07 -11.56
C LEU A 255 14.64 -14.28 -12.14
N ASN A 256 14.95 -14.71 -13.36
CA ASN A 256 14.35 -15.88 -14.05
C ASN A 256 12.81 -15.99 -14.03
N SER A 257 12.08 -14.87 -13.92
CA SER A 257 10.62 -14.87 -13.96
C SER A 257 10.12 -14.57 -15.36
N ALA A 258 9.46 -15.55 -16.00
CA ALA A 258 8.89 -15.42 -17.34
C ALA A 258 7.44 -14.90 -17.34
N GLU A 259 6.74 -14.96 -16.20
CA GLU A 259 5.33 -14.58 -16.11
C GLU A 259 5.17 -13.12 -15.69
N ILE A 260 4.34 -12.40 -16.45
CA ILE A 260 4.02 -10.97 -16.24
C ILE A 260 2.49 -10.82 -16.21
N GLY A 261 2.01 -9.85 -15.45
CA GLY A 261 0.62 -9.45 -15.45
C GLY A 261 -0.12 -9.73 -14.14
N ILE A 262 -1.44 -9.68 -14.19
CA ILE A 262 -2.34 -9.85 -13.07
C ILE A 262 -2.85 -11.28 -13.02
N ARG A 263 -2.77 -11.91 -11.85
CA ARG A 263 -3.42 -13.20 -11.59
C ARG A 263 -4.43 -13.01 -10.46
N PRO A 264 -5.74 -13.02 -10.75
CA PRO A 264 -6.77 -13.10 -9.73
C PRO A 264 -6.64 -14.44 -8.99
N LEU A 265 -6.67 -14.40 -7.67
CA LEU A 265 -6.65 -15.59 -6.82
C LEU A 265 -7.80 -15.54 -5.83
N VAL A 266 -8.38 -16.69 -5.58
CA VAL A 266 -9.34 -16.93 -4.51
C VAL A 266 -8.72 -17.94 -3.56
N VAL A 267 -8.68 -17.63 -2.28
CA VAL A 267 -8.20 -18.54 -1.23
C VAL A 267 -9.39 -19.31 -0.71
N GLU A 268 -9.51 -20.59 -1.08
CA GLU A 268 -10.53 -21.47 -0.50
C GLU A 268 -10.09 -21.88 0.90
N ARG A 269 -10.94 -21.61 1.90
CA ARG A 269 -10.77 -22.09 3.26
C ARG A 269 -11.48 -23.43 3.38
N THR A 270 -10.73 -24.50 3.59
CA THR A 270 -11.32 -25.76 4.04
C THR A 270 -11.67 -25.61 5.52
N GLU A 271 -12.96 -25.78 5.86
CA GLU A 271 -13.47 -25.84 7.24
C GLU A 271 -12.80 -26.97 8.06
#